data_d114f3e60ff258ecf35e3b5f7bed3ecd
#
_entry.id   d114f3e60ff258ecf35e3b5f7bed3ecd
#
_cell.length_a   1.000
_cell.length_b   1.000
_cell.length_c   1.000
_cell.angle_alpha   90.00
_cell.angle_beta   90.00
_cell.angle_gamma   90.00
#
_symmetry.space_group_name_H-M   'P 1'
#
loop_
_entity.id
_entity.type
_entity.pdbx_description
1 polymer ?
#
loop_
_entity_poly.entity_id
_entity_poly.type
_entity_poly.pdbx_seq_one_letter_code
_entity_poly.pdbx_strand_id
1 'polypeptide(L)'
;MEERPCLRCGNADPEYFWNDEGVWYCRRCIAFGRIDAGQRPIPPKWEKRVIHCEYHLKYPLTTAQKRTVDEVMEGLNGGHDVLIYAATGAGKTELTMEAIRQYFARGKRVGFAIARRQVVLEIAERMHKAFPDLEVRAVCEGHTDQVYADLVVCTMHQLYRYPDCFDLLIMDEVDAFPYRGNDMLKAIAMQACSGQLLYLTATPDEEMLADVEAGRLKMVTLFERPHRHPLIVPKLVCAPSFVLYALLIRFLHQNHLQHKQTLVFVPTIAMSKRLAMLFRPLFSCAALSSQSEDRDEVLAGYRRQQKEVLFATTVLERGITIPDVQVAVLHGEHPVFTAASLIQMI
;
A
#
# COMPACT_ATOMS: atom_id res chain seq x y z
N MET A 1 28.38 -26.62 -10.69
CA MET A 1 27.57 -25.42 -10.97
C MET A 1 28.07 -24.33 -10.05
N GLU A 2 28.72 -23.28 -10.56
CA GLU A 2 28.99 -22.12 -9.71
C GLU A 2 27.64 -21.56 -9.26
N GLU A 3 27.40 -21.53 -7.96
CA GLU A 3 26.19 -20.98 -7.33
C GLU A 3 26.08 -19.46 -7.61
N ARG A 4 25.56 -19.10 -8.76
CA ARG A 4 25.31 -17.68 -9.07
C ARG A 4 23.88 -17.36 -8.72
N PRO A 5 23.62 -16.52 -7.73
CA PRO A 5 22.27 -16.11 -7.37
C PRO A 5 21.59 -15.38 -8.54
N CYS A 6 20.27 -15.43 -8.59
CA CYS A 6 19.51 -14.62 -9.51
C CYS A 6 19.66 -13.13 -9.14
N LEU A 7 20.31 -12.35 -9.98
CA LEU A 7 20.56 -10.92 -9.69
C LEU A 7 19.29 -10.04 -9.72
N ARG A 8 18.13 -10.58 -10.13
CA ARG A 8 16.85 -9.85 -10.05
C ARG A 8 16.09 -10.10 -8.75
N CYS A 9 16.03 -11.33 -8.27
CA CYS A 9 15.19 -11.69 -7.12
C CYS A 9 15.96 -12.21 -5.91
N GLY A 10 17.30 -12.21 -5.97
CA GLY A 10 18.17 -12.67 -4.90
C GLY A 10 18.17 -14.19 -4.65
N ASN A 11 17.39 -14.96 -5.43
CA ASN A 11 17.28 -16.41 -5.22
C ASN A 11 18.61 -17.11 -5.48
N ALA A 12 19.08 -17.91 -4.51
CA ALA A 12 20.25 -18.76 -4.61
C ALA A 12 19.92 -20.26 -4.58
N ASP A 13 18.64 -20.63 -4.34
CA ASP A 13 18.21 -22.02 -4.23
C ASP A 13 18.26 -22.70 -5.60
N PRO A 14 19.07 -23.79 -5.77
CA PRO A 14 19.22 -24.50 -7.03
C PRO A 14 17.92 -25.09 -7.60
N GLU A 15 16.94 -25.42 -6.76
CA GLU A 15 15.65 -25.99 -7.20
C GLU A 15 14.85 -25.04 -8.10
N TYR A 16 15.10 -23.75 -7.99
CA TYR A 16 14.44 -22.73 -8.83
C TYR A 16 15.22 -22.40 -10.10
N PHE A 17 16.34 -23.08 -10.39
CA PHE A 17 17.04 -22.87 -11.64
C PHE A 17 16.77 -24.00 -12.62
N TRP A 18 16.57 -23.64 -13.87
CA TRP A 18 16.36 -24.58 -14.96
C TRP A 18 17.42 -24.37 -16.04
N ASN A 19 17.92 -25.48 -16.61
CA ASN A 19 18.85 -25.44 -17.74
C ASN A 19 18.05 -25.60 -19.03
N ASP A 20 18.22 -24.66 -19.94
CA ASP A 20 17.65 -24.65 -21.27
C ASP A 20 18.79 -24.47 -22.27
N GLU A 21 19.11 -25.54 -23.01
CA GLU A 21 20.20 -25.59 -24.00
C GLU A 21 21.56 -25.10 -23.48
N GLY A 22 21.90 -25.41 -22.23
CA GLY A 22 23.16 -25.00 -21.59
C GLY A 22 23.10 -23.66 -20.85
N VAL A 23 22.00 -22.92 -20.93
CA VAL A 23 21.79 -21.64 -20.24
C VAL A 23 20.86 -21.83 -19.04
N TRP A 24 21.38 -21.49 -17.86
CA TRP A 24 20.58 -21.56 -16.63
C TRP A 24 19.77 -20.27 -16.42
N TYR A 25 18.48 -20.38 -16.07
CA TYR A 25 17.63 -19.24 -15.76
C TYR A 25 16.81 -19.46 -14.49
N CYS A 26 16.41 -18.37 -13.83
CA CYS A 26 15.64 -18.40 -12.58
C CYS A 26 14.14 -18.57 -12.84
N ARG A 27 13.53 -19.62 -12.30
CA ARG A 27 12.10 -19.88 -12.35
C ARG A 27 11.32 -19.17 -11.24
N ARG A 28 11.96 -18.82 -10.11
CA ARG A 28 11.27 -18.15 -8.98
C ARG A 28 10.64 -16.82 -9.41
N CYS A 29 11.30 -16.07 -10.28
CA CYS A 29 10.81 -14.79 -10.76
C CYS A 29 10.41 -14.81 -12.26
N ILE A 30 10.11 -15.98 -12.82
CA ILE A 30 9.77 -16.14 -14.24
C ILE A 30 8.53 -15.36 -14.68
N ALA A 31 7.60 -15.11 -13.75
CA ALA A 31 6.41 -14.28 -13.98
C ALA A 31 6.76 -12.83 -14.43
N PHE A 32 7.97 -12.37 -14.15
CA PHE A 32 8.51 -11.07 -14.59
C PHE A 32 9.36 -11.16 -15.87
N GLY A 33 9.23 -12.25 -16.63
CA GLY A 33 10.04 -12.58 -17.79
C GLY A 33 11.28 -13.43 -17.43
N ARG A 34 11.87 -14.06 -18.43
CA ARG A 34 13.09 -14.86 -18.27
C ARG A 34 14.28 -13.94 -17.92
N ILE A 35 15.13 -14.39 -17.00
CA ILE A 35 16.44 -13.81 -16.74
C ILE A 35 17.42 -14.95 -16.48
N ASP A 36 18.57 -14.90 -17.15
CA ASP A 36 19.59 -15.92 -17.03
C ASP A 36 20.38 -15.77 -15.73
N ALA A 37 20.87 -16.87 -15.21
CA ALA A 37 21.64 -16.91 -13.95
C ALA A 37 22.90 -16.03 -14.08
N GLY A 38 23.10 -15.14 -13.12
CA GLY A 38 24.21 -14.18 -13.13
C GLY A 38 24.04 -12.99 -14.07
N GLN A 39 22.94 -12.91 -14.82
CA GLN A 39 22.62 -11.74 -15.62
C GLN A 39 22.00 -10.63 -14.74
N ARG A 40 22.53 -9.41 -14.85
CA ARG A 40 21.90 -8.23 -14.25
C ARG A 40 20.73 -7.75 -15.09
N PRO A 41 19.60 -7.37 -14.49
CA PRO A 41 18.56 -6.63 -15.20
C PRO A 41 19.15 -5.34 -15.80
N ILE A 42 18.76 -5.03 -17.01
CA ILE A 42 19.26 -3.85 -17.72
C ILE A 42 18.39 -2.65 -17.36
N PRO A 43 18.98 -1.56 -16.81
CA PRO A 43 18.25 -0.34 -16.56
C PRO A 43 17.64 0.22 -17.87
N PRO A 44 16.37 0.66 -17.83
CA PRO A 44 15.77 1.28 -19.01
C PRO A 44 16.46 2.60 -19.33
N LYS A 45 16.44 2.97 -20.62
CA LYS A 45 16.89 4.30 -21.06
C LYS A 45 15.83 5.33 -20.62
N TRP A 46 16.08 5.97 -19.51
CA TRP A 46 15.22 6.98 -18.93
C TRP A 46 16.06 8.15 -18.46
N GLU A 47 15.92 9.29 -19.12
CA GLU A 47 16.77 10.46 -18.88
C GLU A 47 16.43 11.12 -17.54
N LYS A 48 17.49 11.52 -16.81
CA LYS A 48 17.35 12.35 -15.61
C LYS A 48 17.29 13.81 -16.02
N ARG A 49 16.34 14.55 -15.46
CA ARG A 49 16.23 15.98 -15.68
C ARG A 49 15.99 16.72 -14.36
N VAL A 50 16.51 17.93 -14.27
CA VAL A 50 16.20 18.82 -13.15
C VAL A 50 14.79 19.39 -13.37
N ILE A 51 13.92 19.20 -12.39
CA ILE A 51 12.56 19.71 -12.44
C ILE A 51 12.33 20.56 -11.18
N HIS A 52 12.08 21.85 -11.39
CA HIS A 52 11.66 22.75 -10.34
C HIS A 52 10.14 22.73 -10.29
N CYS A 53 9.59 21.99 -9.34
CA CYS A 53 8.16 21.86 -9.13
C CYS A 53 7.79 22.34 -7.71
N GLU A 54 6.58 22.86 -7.59
CA GLU A 54 5.98 23.16 -6.29
C GLU A 54 4.83 22.18 -6.03
N TYR A 55 4.49 21.96 -4.76
CA TYR A 55 3.37 21.10 -4.43
C TYR A 55 2.28 21.85 -3.66
N HIS A 56 1.04 21.44 -3.91
CA HIS A 56 -0.14 22.00 -3.28
C HIS A 56 -0.81 20.97 -2.39
N LEU A 57 -0.99 21.30 -1.13
CA LEU A 57 -1.72 20.47 -0.18
C LEU A 57 -3.13 20.99 -0.01
N LYS A 58 -4.10 20.08 0.08
CA LYS A 58 -5.49 20.47 0.38
C LYS A 58 -5.62 21.16 1.73
N TYR A 59 -4.82 20.77 2.69
CA TYR A 59 -4.71 21.36 4.04
C TYR A 59 -3.25 21.61 4.39
N PRO A 60 -2.92 22.69 5.08
CA PRO A 60 -1.55 22.94 5.49
C PRO A 60 -1.09 21.89 6.49
N LEU A 61 0.21 21.56 6.46
CA LEU A 61 0.80 20.65 7.43
C LEU A 61 0.71 21.23 8.84
N THR A 62 0.37 20.41 9.82
CA THR A 62 0.44 20.75 11.23
C THR A 62 1.90 20.96 11.66
N THR A 63 2.10 21.56 12.84
CA THR A 63 3.44 21.76 13.41
C THR A 63 4.18 20.42 13.60
N ALA A 64 3.47 19.38 14.06
CA ALA A 64 4.04 18.05 14.22
C ALA A 64 4.45 17.44 12.86
N GLN A 65 3.61 17.56 11.83
CA GLN A 65 3.93 17.09 10.48
C GLN A 65 5.13 17.83 9.89
N LYS A 66 5.23 19.16 10.06
CA LYS A 66 6.39 19.95 9.58
C LYS A 66 7.68 19.46 10.20
N ARG A 67 7.68 19.29 11.54
CA ARG A 67 8.85 18.77 12.26
C ARG A 67 9.24 17.37 11.76
N THR A 68 8.24 16.49 11.52
CA THR A 68 8.49 15.17 10.95
C THR A 68 9.11 15.26 9.54
N VAL A 69 8.63 16.17 8.70
CA VAL A 69 9.22 16.42 7.37
C VAL A 69 10.68 16.88 7.49
N ASP A 70 10.99 17.78 8.42
CA ASP A 70 12.36 18.26 8.64
C ASP A 70 13.28 17.11 9.08
N GLU A 71 12.82 16.24 10.00
CA GLU A 71 13.57 15.07 10.48
C GLU A 71 13.79 14.04 9.35
N VAL A 72 12.78 13.82 8.47
CA VAL A 72 12.89 12.96 7.28
C VAL A 72 13.95 13.53 6.33
N MET A 73 13.88 14.83 6.03
CA MET A 73 14.82 15.48 5.13
C MET A 73 16.24 15.48 5.68
N GLU A 74 16.42 15.65 6.98
CA GLU A 74 17.72 15.51 7.64
C GLU A 74 18.30 14.09 7.44
N GLY A 75 17.47 13.04 7.62
CA GLY A 75 17.89 11.66 7.39
C GLY A 75 18.32 11.40 5.94
N LEU A 76 17.47 11.78 5.00
CA LEU A 76 17.74 11.62 3.56
C LEU A 76 18.95 12.43 3.09
N ASN A 77 19.12 13.66 3.58
CA ASN A 77 20.29 14.49 3.25
C ASN A 77 21.57 13.95 3.90
N GLY A 78 21.46 13.23 5.01
CA GLY A 78 22.56 12.50 5.66
C GLY A 78 22.94 11.20 4.96
N GLY A 79 22.23 10.80 3.89
CA GLY A 79 22.52 9.58 3.14
C GLY A 79 21.88 8.31 3.75
N HIS A 80 20.97 8.45 4.70
CA HIS A 80 20.33 7.32 5.37
C HIS A 80 19.01 6.94 4.69
N ASP A 81 18.69 5.67 4.73
CA ASP A 81 17.32 5.21 4.55
C ASP A 81 16.48 5.66 5.74
N VAL A 82 15.21 6.00 5.49
CA VAL A 82 14.33 6.57 6.52
C VAL A 82 13.05 5.76 6.63
N LEU A 83 12.62 5.50 7.86
CA LEU A 83 11.33 4.89 8.20
C LEU A 83 10.43 5.94 8.85
N ILE A 84 9.30 6.26 8.23
CA ILE A 84 8.23 7.01 8.87
C ILE A 84 7.28 6.00 9.53
N TYR A 85 7.40 5.89 10.84
CA TYR A 85 6.46 5.15 11.68
C TYR A 85 5.35 6.09 12.15
N ALA A 86 4.21 6.03 11.47
CA ALA A 86 3.15 6.98 11.75
C ALA A 86 1.77 6.31 11.82
N ALA A 87 0.92 6.83 12.70
CA ALA A 87 -0.44 6.34 12.86
C ALA A 87 -1.23 6.36 11.53
N THR A 88 -2.23 5.48 11.42
CA THR A 88 -3.17 5.54 10.30
C THR A 88 -3.90 6.89 10.32
N GLY A 89 -3.98 7.55 9.15
CA GLY A 89 -4.57 8.89 9.05
C GLY A 89 -3.69 10.05 9.54
N ALA A 90 -2.41 9.82 9.87
CA ALA A 90 -1.47 10.90 10.21
C ALA A 90 -1.01 11.74 9.01
N GLY A 91 -1.39 11.37 7.79
CA GLY A 91 -0.99 12.07 6.56
C GLY A 91 0.38 11.64 6.05
N LYS A 92 0.69 10.33 6.10
CA LYS A 92 1.98 9.78 5.65
C LYS A 92 2.36 10.22 4.23
N THR A 93 1.40 10.24 3.32
CA THR A 93 1.64 10.65 1.92
C THR A 93 2.08 12.12 1.84
N GLU A 94 1.45 13.01 2.62
CA GLU A 94 1.78 14.44 2.66
C GLU A 94 3.20 14.68 3.19
N LEU A 95 3.70 13.82 4.09
CA LEU A 95 5.07 13.92 4.62
C LEU A 95 6.16 13.65 3.57
N THR A 96 5.81 13.00 2.46
CA THR A 96 6.78 12.68 1.39
C THR A 96 6.92 13.79 0.34
N MET A 97 6.00 14.76 0.30
CA MET A 97 5.95 15.77 -0.77
C MET A 97 7.22 16.61 -0.87
N GLU A 98 7.77 17.01 0.27
CA GLU A 98 9.01 17.80 0.30
C GLU A 98 10.22 17.00 -0.19
N ALA A 99 10.31 15.73 0.16
CA ALA A 99 11.35 14.85 -0.36
C ALA A 99 11.26 14.71 -1.89
N ILE A 100 10.05 14.49 -2.43
CA ILE A 100 9.80 14.42 -3.87
C ILE A 100 10.28 15.71 -4.55
N ARG A 101 9.86 16.89 -4.05
CA ARG A 101 10.23 18.20 -4.60
C ARG A 101 11.75 18.41 -4.62
N GLN A 102 12.41 18.12 -3.50
CA GLN A 102 13.86 18.35 -3.40
C GLN A 102 14.68 17.40 -4.27
N TYR A 103 14.24 16.15 -4.42
CA TYR A 103 14.93 15.20 -5.29
C TYR A 103 14.81 15.60 -6.76
N PHE A 104 13.63 16.02 -7.21
CA PHE A 104 13.47 16.53 -8.59
C PHE A 104 14.28 17.80 -8.83
N ALA A 105 14.34 18.73 -7.89
CA ALA A 105 15.17 19.93 -7.98
C ALA A 105 16.68 19.62 -8.11
N ARG A 106 17.11 18.42 -7.68
CA ARG A 106 18.49 17.93 -7.81
C ARG A 106 18.71 17.04 -9.06
N GLY A 107 17.73 16.94 -9.96
CA GLY A 107 17.80 16.07 -11.14
C GLY A 107 17.78 14.58 -10.79
N LYS A 108 17.23 14.20 -9.64
CA LYS A 108 17.13 12.82 -9.16
C LYS A 108 15.76 12.24 -9.47
N ARG A 109 15.70 10.94 -9.75
CA ARG A 109 14.45 10.22 -10.03
C ARG A 109 13.81 9.70 -8.76
N VAL A 110 12.49 9.86 -8.69
CA VAL A 110 11.69 9.40 -7.55
C VAL A 110 10.67 8.37 -8.03
N GLY A 111 10.56 7.27 -7.31
CA GLY A 111 9.51 6.27 -7.45
C GLY A 111 8.67 6.18 -6.18
N PHE A 112 7.40 5.83 -6.34
CA PHE A 112 6.48 5.59 -5.23
C PHE A 112 5.87 4.19 -5.40
N ALA A 113 6.20 3.25 -4.52
CA ALA A 113 5.75 1.87 -4.60
C ALA A 113 4.78 1.54 -3.45
N ILE A 114 3.70 0.84 -3.79
CA ILE A 114 2.62 0.51 -2.87
C ILE A 114 2.22 -0.95 -3.06
N ALA A 115 1.74 -1.62 -2.01
CA ALA A 115 1.38 -3.02 -2.09
C ALA A 115 0.15 -3.29 -2.98
N ARG A 116 -0.83 -2.40 -3.04
CA ARG A 116 -2.15 -2.62 -3.63
C ARG A 116 -2.47 -1.72 -4.81
N ARG A 117 -3.01 -2.32 -5.89
CA ARG A 117 -3.41 -1.64 -7.14
C ARG A 117 -4.34 -0.43 -6.90
N GLN A 118 -5.38 -0.58 -6.08
CA GLN A 118 -6.34 0.50 -5.85
C GLN A 118 -5.70 1.72 -5.18
N VAL A 119 -4.79 1.47 -4.24
CA VAL A 119 -4.06 2.55 -3.56
C VAL A 119 -3.10 3.24 -4.52
N VAL A 120 -2.49 2.50 -5.46
CA VAL A 120 -1.65 3.08 -6.53
C VAL A 120 -2.44 4.11 -7.34
N LEU A 121 -3.65 3.78 -7.77
CA LEU A 121 -4.49 4.68 -8.55
C LEU A 121 -4.89 5.92 -7.76
N GLU A 122 -5.27 5.74 -6.48
CA GLU A 122 -5.64 6.86 -5.59
C GLU A 122 -4.45 7.78 -5.29
N ILE A 123 -3.28 7.22 -5.00
CA ILE A 123 -2.07 8.00 -4.73
C ILE A 123 -1.58 8.70 -6.00
N ALA A 124 -1.62 8.04 -7.16
CA ALA A 124 -1.25 8.68 -8.42
C ALA A 124 -2.15 9.89 -8.73
N GLU A 125 -3.47 9.78 -8.52
CA GLU A 125 -4.39 10.91 -8.67
C GLU A 125 -4.10 12.03 -7.66
N ARG A 126 -3.78 11.66 -6.40
CA ARG A 126 -3.40 12.63 -5.35
C ARG A 126 -2.09 13.35 -5.71
N MET A 127 -1.07 12.61 -6.17
CA MET A 127 0.21 13.17 -6.62
C MET A 127 0.05 14.10 -7.82
N HIS A 128 -0.78 13.71 -8.79
CA HIS A 128 -1.08 14.55 -9.96
C HIS A 128 -1.73 15.88 -9.55
N LYS A 129 -2.64 15.86 -8.56
CA LYS A 129 -3.25 17.09 -8.03
C LYS A 129 -2.28 17.93 -7.19
N ALA A 130 -1.39 17.27 -6.46
CA ALA A 130 -0.41 17.94 -5.61
C ALA A 130 0.72 18.57 -6.43
N PHE A 131 1.19 17.91 -7.48
CA PHE A 131 2.27 18.35 -8.35
C PHE A 131 1.77 18.58 -9.78
N PRO A 132 1.15 19.72 -10.09
CA PRO A 132 0.59 19.98 -11.41
C PRO A 132 1.66 20.07 -12.52
N ASP A 133 2.89 20.37 -12.14
CA ASP A 133 4.03 20.52 -13.09
C ASP A 133 4.70 19.17 -13.42
N LEU A 134 4.32 18.08 -12.76
CA LEU A 134 4.88 16.75 -12.98
C LEU A 134 3.95 15.87 -13.81
N GLU A 135 4.52 15.15 -14.75
CA GLU A 135 3.85 14.00 -15.33
C GLU A 135 3.85 12.85 -14.29
N VAL A 136 2.68 12.54 -13.72
CA VAL A 136 2.50 11.45 -12.76
C VAL A 136 1.80 10.29 -13.42
N ARG A 137 2.33 9.08 -13.25
CA ARG A 137 1.76 7.89 -13.87
C ARG A 137 1.60 6.73 -12.89
N ALA A 138 0.40 6.16 -12.91
CA ALA A 138 0.11 4.90 -12.22
C ALA A 138 0.60 3.72 -13.08
N VAL A 139 1.39 2.81 -12.49
CA VAL A 139 1.86 1.59 -13.14
C VAL A 139 1.47 0.38 -12.30
N CYS A 140 0.40 -0.29 -12.74
CA CYS A 140 -0.17 -1.46 -12.08
C CYS A 140 -0.92 -2.31 -13.11
N GLU A 141 -1.50 -3.42 -12.69
CA GLU A 141 -2.31 -4.27 -13.59
C GLU A 141 -3.40 -3.45 -14.29
N GLY A 142 -3.49 -3.59 -15.62
CA GLY A 142 -4.37 -2.80 -16.49
C GLY A 142 -3.88 -1.38 -16.80
N HIS A 143 -2.71 -0.96 -16.30
CA HIS A 143 -2.10 0.35 -16.53
C HIS A 143 -0.60 0.18 -16.78
N THR A 144 -0.23 -0.50 -17.86
CA THR A 144 1.16 -0.81 -18.23
C THR A 144 1.53 -0.44 -19.66
N ASP A 145 0.66 0.29 -20.37
CA ASP A 145 0.92 0.73 -21.75
C ASP A 145 2.06 1.75 -21.83
N GLN A 146 2.13 2.59 -20.81
CA GLN A 146 3.20 3.55 -20.62
C GLN A 146 3.70 3.46 -19.18
N VAL A 147 4.98 3.21 -19.02
CA VAL A 147 5.57 2.91 -17.69
C VAL A 147 6.58 3.96 -17.23
N TYR A 148 6.84 5.01 -18.03
CA TYR A 148 7.76 6.09 -17.69
C TYR A 148 7.02 7.42 -17.60
N ALA A 149 7.38 8.23 -16.61
CA ALA A 149 6.88 9.57 -16.35
C ALA A 149 7.86 10.29 -15.41
N ASP A 150 7.63 11.54 -15.06
CA ASP A 150 8.46 12.20 -14.06
C ASP A 150 8.36 11.47 -12.73
N LEU A 151 7.14 11.28 -12.21
CA LEU A 151 6.87 10.50 -11.01
C LEU A 151 6.09 9.22 -11.35
N VAL A 152 6.70 8.08 -11.09
CA VAL A 152 6.05 6.77 -11.23
C VAL A 152 5.48 6.34 -9.88
N VAL A 153 4.17 6.08 -9.86
CA VAL A 153 3.48 5.47 -8.71
C VAL A 153 3.09 4.05 -9.11
N CYS A 154 3.68 3.03 -8.51
CA CYS A 154 3.50 1.66 -8.99
C CYS A 154 3.19 0.65 -7.88
N THR A 155 2.70 -0.54 -8.28
CA THR A 155 2.70 -1.65 -7.33
C THR A 155 4.12 -2.19 -7.13
N MET A 156 4.39 -2.75 -5.94
CA MET A 156 5.72 -3.32 -5.64
C MET A 156 6.15 -4.39 -6.64
N HIS A 157 5.20 -5.14 -7.22
CA HIS A 157 5.49 -6.09 -8.29
C HIS A 157 6.03 -5.43 -9.56
N GLN A 158 5.64 -4.20 -9.88
CA GLN A 158 6.09 -3.51 -11.09
C GLN A 158 7.50 -2.94 -10.98
N LEU A 159 8.10 -2.94 -9.78
CA LEU A 159 9.48 -2.47 -9.56
C LEU A 159 10.51 -3.24 -10.39
N TYR A 160 10.23 -4.49 -10.79
CA TYR A 160 11.13 -5.26 -11.67
C TYR A 160 11.43 -4.57 -13.00
N ARG A 161 10.60 -3.60 -13.43
CA ARG A 161 10.77 -2.81 -14.66
C ARG A 161 11.81 -1.71 -14.53
N TYR A 162 12.21 -1.37 -13.31
CA TYR A 162 13.00 -0.19 -12.96
C TYR A 162 14.33 -0.51 -12.28
N PRO A 163 15.14 -1.50 -12.76
CA PRO A 163 16.41 -1.80 -12.10
C PRO A 163 17.31 -0.56 -12.11
N ASP A 164 17.89 -0.22 -10.95
CA ASP A 164 18.80 0.92 -10.73
C ASP A 164 18.24 2.29 -11.19
N CYS A 165 16.90 2.46 -11.17
CA CYS A 165 16.27 3.65 -11.70
C CYS A 165 16.10 4.77 -10.69
N PHE A 166 15.71 4.45 -9.45
CA PHE A 166 15.28 5.46 -8.49
C PHE A 166 16.42 5.92 -7.59
N ASP A 167 16.62 7.21 -7.48
CA ASP A 167 17.51 7.81 -6.48
C ASP A 167 16.80 7.98 -5.11
N LEU A 168 15.47 8.02 -5.12
CA LEU A 168 14.60 7.89 -3.96
C LEU A 168 13.46 6.95 -4.32
N LEU A 169 13.30 5.87 -3.57
CA LEU A 169 12.14 5.00 -3.68
C LEU A 169 11.33 5.08 -2.39
N ILE A 170 10.14 5.67 -2.51
CA ILE A 170 9.17 5.74 -1.42
C ILE A 170 8.35 4.45 -1.45
N MET A 171 8.25 3.77 -0.32
CA MET A 171 7.57 2.49 -0.19
C MET A 171 6.50 2.57 0.89
N ASP A 172 5.23 2.58 0.49
CA ASP A 172 4.10 2.66 1.41
C ASP A 172 3.48 1.28 1.67
N GLU A 173 2.95 1.10 2.88
CA GLU A 173 2.35 -0.15 3.35
C GLU A 173 3.30 -1.36 3.25
N VAL A 174 4.57 -1.19 3.60
CA VAL A 174 5.58 -2.26 3.56
C VAL A 174 5.29 -3.42 4.53
N ASP A 175 4.42 -3.20 5.51
CA ASP A 175 3.88 -4.20 6.44
C ASP A 175 2.72 -5.02 5.83
N ALA A 176 2.26 -4.70 4.62
CA ALA A 176 1.16 -5.38 3.96
C ALA A 176 1.62 -6.55 3.06
N PHE A 177 0.74 -7.56 2.93
CA PHE A 177 0.85 -8.53 1.83
C PHE A 177 0.67 -7.80 0.48
N PRO A 178 1.44 -8.13 -0.56
CA PRO A 178 2.36 -9.26 -0.70
C PRO A 178 3.83 -8.95 -0.36
N TYR A 179 4.18 -7.74 0.08
CA TYR A 179 5.57 -7.36 0.33
C TYR A 179 6.13 -7.98 1.62
N ARG A 180 5.36 -7.92 2.71
CA ARG A 180 5.77 -8.50 4.00
C ARG A 180 6.06 -9.99 3.87
N GLY A 181 7.27 -10.41 4.30
CA GLY A 181 7.69 -11.81 4.24
C GLY A 181 7.99 -12.33 2.83
N ASN A 182 8.14 -11.45 1.84
CA ASN A 182 8.44 -11.82 0.46
C ASN A 182 9.83 -11.34 0.05
N ASP A 183 10.85 -12.19 0.25
CA ASP A 183 12.25 -11.87 -0.04
C ASP A 183 12.48 -11.53 -1.52
N MET A 184 11.70 -12.12 -2.43
CA MET A 184 11.78 -11.80 -3.85
C MET A 184 11.37 -10.35 -4.13
N LEU A 185 10.26 -9.88 -3.54
CA LEU A 185 9.82 -8.49 -3.72
C LEU A 185 10.76 -7.52 -3.00
N LYS A 186 11.31 -7.89 -1.84
CA LYS A 186 12.33 -7.08 -1.15
C LYS A 186 13.57 -6.92 -2.04
N ALA A 187 14.09 -8.01 -2.61
CA ALA A 187 15.24 -7.96 -3.50
C ALA A 187 14.98 -7.12 -4.77
N ILE A 188 13.79 -7.24 -5.37
CA ILE A 188 13.40 -6.42 -6.52
C ILE A 188 13.31 -4.94 -6.15
N ALA A 189 12.77 -4.59 -4.98
CA ALA A 189 12.69 -3.21 -4.51
C ALA A 189 14.07 -2.62 -4.25
N MET A 190 14.95 -3.36 -3.57
CA MET A 190 16.34 -2.96 -3.35
C MET A 190 17.08 -2.74 -4.67
N GLN A 191 16.83 -3.57 -5.68
CA GLN A 191 17.46 -3.43 -6.99
C GLN A 191 16.89 -2.28 -7.80
N ALA A 192 15.64 -1.86 -7.58
CA ALA A 192 15.05 -0.71 -8.27
C ALA A 192 15.58 0.63 -7.76
N CYS A 193 16.14 0.66 -6.54
CA CYS A 193 16.67 1.85 -5.89
C CYS A 193 18.20 1.86 -5.91
N SER A 194 18.78 2.87 -6.54
CA SER A 194 20.22 3.14 -6.53
C SER A 194 20.63 4.19 -5.49
N GLY A 195 19.68 4.78 -4.80
CA GLY A 195 19.88 5.81 -3.79
C GLY A 195 19.31 5.43 -2.44
N GLN A 196 18.29 6.12 -1.97
CA GLN A 196 17.73 5.95 -0.64
C GLN A 196 16.30 5.45 -0.65
N LEU A 197 15.95 4.67 0.37
CA LEU A 197 14.63 4.16 0.62
C LEU A 197 13.92 5.02 1.68
N LEU A 198 12.67 5.37 1.42
CA LEU A 198 11.78 6.02 2.37
C LEU A 198 10.58 5.11 2.63
N TYR A 199 10.59 4.44 3.76
CA TYR A 199 9.54 3.52 4.16
C TYR A 199 8.42 4.23 4.92
N LEU A 200 7.17 3.89 4.61
CA LEU A 200 5.99 4.37 5.31
C LEU A 200 5.23 3.18 5.89
N THR A 201 4.98 3.17 7.18
CA THR A 201 4.17 2.13 7.81
C THR A 201 3.50 2.62 9.10
N ALA A 202 2.39 1.99 9.46
CA ALA A 202 1.76 2.14 10.78
C ALA A 202 2.16 1.00 11.74
N THR A 203 2.80 -0.07 11.25
CA THR A 203 3.13 -1.28 12.01
C THR A 203 4.46 -1.85 11.50
N PRO A 204 5.63 -1.25 11.86
CA PRO A 204 6.93 -1.77 11.46
C PRO A 204 7.11 -3.21 11.97
N ASP A 205 7.76 -4.04 11.17
CA ASP A 205 8.09 -5.41 11.56
C ASP A 205 9.39 -5.47 12.39
N GLU A 206 9.69 -6.67 12.90
CA GLU A 206 10.87 -6.89 13.75
C GLU A 206 12.18 -6.64 13.00
N GLU A 207 12.23 -6.93 11.69
CA GLU A 207 13.40 -6.72 10.84
C GLU A 207 13.71 -5.22 10.70
N MET A 208 12.68 -4.41 10.43
CA MET A 208 12.82 -2.95 10.36
C MET A 208 13.27 -2.35 11.70
N LEU A 209 12.71 -2.83 12.81
CA LEU A 209 13.11 -2.37 14.14
C LEU A 209 14.55 -2.75 14.46
N ALA A 210 15.00 -3.95 14.09
CA ALA A 210 16.39 -4.36 14.22
C ALA A 210 17.34 -3.51 13.36
N ASP A 211 16.90 -3.10 12.15
CA ASP A 211 17.67 -2.18 11.31
C ASP A 211 17.79 -0.78 11.92
N VAL A 212 16.74 -0.32 12.58
CA VAL A 212 16.76 0.96 13.36
C VAL A 212 17.72 0.85 14.53
N GLU A 213 17.66 -0.22 15.32
CA GLU A 213 18.58 -0.44 16.44
C GLU A 213 20.04 -0.56 16.00
N ALA A 214 20.30 -1.16 14.85
CA ALA A 214 21.62 -1.27 14.25
C ALA A 214 22.11 0.02 13.56
N GLY A 215 21.30 1.08 13.53
CA GLY A 215 21.64 2.35 12.89
C GLY A 215 21.66 2.32 11.36
N ARG A 216 21.15 1.25 10.72
CA ARG A 216 21.04 1.13 9.27
C ARG A 216 19.82 1.88 8.71
N LEU A 217 18.79 2.09 9.53
CA LEU A 217 17.55 2.75 9.18
C LEU A 217 17.25 3.88 10.20
N LYS A 218 17.06 5.10 9.73
CA LYS A 218 16.68 6.22 10.62
C LYS A 218 15.17 6.22 10.80
N MET A 219 14.68 6.07 12.02
CA MET A 219 13.23 6.10 12.30
C MET A 219 12.77 7.50 12.71
N VAL A 220 11.70 7.96 12.12
CA VAL A 220 10.96 9.19 12.45
C VAL A 220 9.52 8.81 12.81
N THR A 221 8.97 9.38 13.88
CA THR A 221 7.65 8.97 14.39
C THR A 221 6.63 10.09 14.33
N LEU A 222 5.37 9.75 13.95
CA LEU A 222 4.24 10.68 14.00
C LEU A 222 2.95 9.96 14.41
N PHE A 223 2.54 10.11 15.67
CA PHE A 223 1.31 9.51 16.18
C PHE A 223 0.15 10.50 16.31
N GLU A 224 0.40 11.79 16.10
CA GLU A 224 -0.63 12.83 16.10
C GLU A 224 -1.36 12.86 14.75
N ARG A 225 -2.69 12.82 14.79
CA ARG A 225 -3.54 12.99 13.60
C ARG A 225 -3.84 14.48 13.36
N PRO A 226 -3.87 14.96 12.09
CA PRO A 226 -4.14 16.37 11.78
C PRO A 226 -5.46 16.89 12.34
N HIS A 227 -6.48 16.04 12.39
CA HIS A 227 -7.83 16.41 12.89
C HIS A 227 -7.97 16.25 14.41
N ARG A 228 -6.92 15.83 15.11
CA ARG A 228 -6.90 15.61 16.58
C ARG A 228 -8.00 14.68 17.09
N HIS A 229 -8.70 13.94 16.24
CA HIS A 229 -9.64 12.93 16.68
C HIS A 229 -8.86 11.71 17.19
N PRO A 230 -9.18 11.21 18.39
CA PRO A 230 -8.54 9.99 18.91
C PRO A 230 -8.83 8.82 17.98
N LEU A 231 -7.96 7.81 18.04
CA LEU A 231 -8.24 6.52 17.40
C LEU A 231 -9.57 5.97 17.95
N ILE A 232 -10.41 5.49 17.07
CA ILE A 232 -11.66 4.84 17.47
C ILE A 232 -11.29 3.57 18.22
N VAL A 233 -11.78 3.45 19.46
CA VAL A 233 -11.64 2.20 20.23
C VAL A 233 -12.82 1.30 19.85
N PRO A 234 -12.57 0.12 19.25
CA PRO A 234 -13.64 -0.76 18.83
C PRO A 234 -14.37 -1.34 20.05
N LYS A 235 -15.67 -1.48 19.93
CA LYS A 235 -16.46 -2.20 20.93
C LYS A 235 -16.38 -3.70 20.64
N LEU A 236 -15.73 -4.45 21.52
CA LEU A 236 -15.64 -5.90 21.42
C LEU A 236 -16.92 -6.54 22.00
N VAL A 237 -17.46 -7.50 21.24
CA VAL A 237 -18.63 -8.28 21.65
C VAL A 237 -18.34 -9.76 21.50
N CYS A 238 -18.31 -10.51 22.60
CA CYS A 238 -18.18 -11.96 22.61
C CYS A 238 -19.55 -12.56 22.93
N ALA A 239 -20.16 -13.23 21.96
CA ALA A 239 -21.48 -13.85 22.14
C ALA A 239 -21.66 -15.03 21.15
N PRO A 240 -22.61 -15.94 21.39
CA PRO A 240 -22.97 -16.96 20.42
C PRO A 240 -23.40 -16.37 19.07
N SER A 241 -23.16 -17.09 17.98
CA SER A 241 -23.36 -16.58 16.60
C SER A 241 -24.74 -15.98 16.36
N PHE A 242 -25.81 -16.59 16.88
CA PHE A 242 -27.17 -16.07 16.69
C PHE A 242 -27.37 -14.70 17.37
N VAL A 243 -26.70 -14.44 18.50
CA VAL A 243 -26.72 -13.14 19.18
C VAL A 243 -25.92 -12.12 18.36
N LEU A 244 -24.75 -12.51 17.81
CA LEU A 244 -23.94 -11.64 16.97
C LEU A 244 -24.72 -11.18 15.72
N TYR A 245 -25.48 -12.09 15.08
CA TYR A 245 -26.33 -11.72 13.95
C TYR A 245 -27.49 -10.80 14.34
N ALA A 246 -28.12 -11.03 15.50
CA ALA A 246 -29.16 -10.14 16.02
C ALA A 246 -28.61 -8.72 16.30
N LEU A 247 -27.42 -8.64 16.89
CA LEU A 247 -26.72 -7.37 17.10
C LEU A 247 -26.32 -6.69 15.80
N LEU A 248 -25.87 -7.46 14.80
CA LEU A 248 -25.57 -6.93 13.47
C LEU A 248 -26.83 -6.33 12.83
N ILE A 249 -27.97 -7.03 12.86
CA ILE A 249 -29.24 -6.52 12.33
C ILE A 249 -29.60 -5.20 13.01
N ARG A 250 -29.52 -5.15 14.36
CA ARG A 250 -29.77 -3.93 15.12
C ARG A 250 -28.83 -2.80 14.71
N PHE A 251 -27.55 -3.07 14.55
CA PHE A 251 -26.53 -2.09 14.13
C PHE A 251 -26.81 -1.55 12.73
N LEU A 252 -27.09 -2.43 11.76
CA LEU A 252 -27.44 -2.04 10.40
C LEU A 252 -28.71 -1.19 10.37
N HIS A 253 -29.74 -1.59 11.16
CA HIS A 253 -31.00 -0.83 11.24
C HIS A 253 -30.80 0.57 11.85
N GLN A 254 -29.98 0.70 12.90
CA GLN A 254 -29.65 1.99 13.48
C GLN A 254 -28.92 2.90 12.49
N ASN A 255 -27.97 2.36 11.71
CA ASN A 255 -27.24 3.12 10.71
C ASN A 255 -28.14 3.51 9.52
N HIS A 256 -29.04 2.61 9.11
CA HIS A 256 -30.06 2.91 8.09
C HIS A 256 -30.94 4.10 8.48
N LEU A 257 -31.46 4.12 9.73
CA LEU A 257 -32.26 5.25 10.24
C LEU A 257 -31.46 6.56 10.31
N GLN A 258 -30.15 6.49 10.45
CA GLN A 258 -29.24 7.66 10.47
C GLN A 258 -28.70 8.02 9.08
N HIS A 259 -29.15 7.35 8.03
CA HIS A 259 -28.63 7.48 6.66
C HIS A 259 -27.10 7.29 6.53
N LYS A 260 -26.53 6.42 7.39
CA LYS A 260 -25.10 6.10 7.40
C LYS A 260 -24.84 4.80 6.67
N GLN A 261 -23.77 4.80 5.85
CA GLN A 261 -23.29 3.58 5.22
C GLN A 261 -22.58 2.67 6.22
N THR A 262 -22.70 1.37 6.01
CA THR A 262 -22.04 0.38 6.86
C THR A 262 -21.14 -0.53 6.04
N LEU A 263 -19.88 -0.67 6.47
CA LEU A 263 -18.92 -1.65 5.96
C LEU A 263 -18.79 -2.80 6.95
N VAL A 264 -19.13 -4.01 6.51
CA VAL A 264 -19.07 -5.21 7.35
C VAL A 264 -17.96 -6.12 6.84
N PHE A 265 -16.89 -6.24 7.61
CA PHE A 265 -15.82 -7.18 7.31
C PHE A 265 -16.17 -8.59 7.74
N VAL A 266 -15.89 -9.56 6.87
CA VAL A 266 -16.16 -10.98 7.10
C VAL A 266 -14.95 -11.83 6.68
N PRO A 267 -14.70 -12.99 7.31
CA PRO A 267 -13.48 -13.76 7.09
C PRO A 267 -13.41 -14.47 5.74
N THR A 268 -14.56 -14.77 5.11
CA THR A 268 -14.58 -15.58 3.89
C THR A 268 -15.43 -14.96 2.78
N ILE A 269 -15.04 -15.26 1.53
CA ILE A 269 -15.75 -14.83 0.31
C ILE A 269 -17.18 -15.39 0.31
N ALA A 270 -17.35 -16.67 0.69
CA ALA A 270 -18.67 -17.30 0.78
C ALA A 270 -19.59 -16.57 1.75
N MET A 271 -19.04 -16.13 2.90
CA MET A 271 -19.79 -15.40 3.92
C MET A 271 -20.21 -14.02 3.42
N SER A 272 -19.34 -13.27 2.73
CA SER A 272 -19.69 -11.96 2.18
C SER A 272 -20.87 -12.06 1.19
N LYS A 273 -20.83 -13.02 0.28
CA LYS A 273 -21.91 -13.27 -0.70
C LYS A 273 -23.22 -13.69 -0.02
N ARG A 274 -23.15 -14.64 0.94
CA ARG A 274 -24.33 -15.13 1.70
C ARG A 274 -25.01 -14.04 2.49
N LEU A 275 -24.24 -13.21 3.20
CA LEU A 275 -24.81 -12.12 4.00
C LEU A 275 -25.40 -11.03 3.11
N ALA A 276 -24.71 -10.64 2.03
CA ALA A 276 -25.27 -9.69 1.09
C ALA A 276 -26.61 -10.17 0.50
N MET A 277 -26.75 -11.46 0.18
CA MET A 277 -27.99 -12.06 -0.27
C MET A 277 -29.07 -12.08 0.83
N LEU A 278 -28.70 -12.49 2.05
CA LEU A 278 -29.62 -12.59 3.18
C LEU A 278 -30.20 -11.23 3.58
N PHE A 279 -29.38 -10.18 3.57
CA PHE A 279 -29.78 -8.83 4.01
C PHE A 279 -30.37 -7.97 2.87
N ARG A 280 -30.27 -8.42 1.61
CA ARG A 280 -30.78 -7.69 0.44
C ARG A 280 -32.28 -7.32 0.52
N PRO A 281 -33.19 -8.13 1.15
CA PRO A 281 -34.58 -7.73 1.31
C PRO A 281 -34.79 -6.54 2.25
N LEU A 282 -33.84 -6.29 3.16
CA LEU A 282 -33.95 -5.26 4.21
C LEU A 282 -33.13 -3.99 3.89
N PHE A 283 -32.01 -4.16 3.18
CA PHE A 283 -31.04 -3.09 2.93
C PHE A 283 -30.50 -3.16 1.50
N SER A 284 -30.06 -2.04 0.95
CA SER A 284 -29.34 -2.03 -0.32
C SER A 284 -27.92 -2.56 -0.12
N CYS A 285 -27.72 -3.90 -0.29
CA CYS A 285 -26.47 -4.59 -0.01
C CYS A 285 -25.64 -4.86 -1.26
N ALA A 286 -24.31 -4.88 -1.08
CA ALA A 286 -23.35 -5.44 -2.03
C ALA A 286 -22.33 -6.33 -1.30
N ALA A 287 -21.68 -7.24 -2.06
CA ALA A 287 -20.57 -8.05 -1.58
C ALA A 287 -19.30 -7.70 -2.36
N LEU A 288 -18.15 -7.67 -1.68
CA LEU A 288 -16.88 -7.42 -2.31
C LEU A 288 -15.80 -8.36 -1.78
N SER A 289 -15.03 -8.93 -2.70
CA SER A 289 -13.94 -9.85 -2.40
C SER A 289 -12.83 -9.77 -3.45
N SER A 290 -11.73 -10.49 -3.24
CA SER A 290 -10.65 -10.61 -4.23
C SER A 290 -11.10 -11.24 -5.56
N GLN A 291 -12.20 -12.02 -5.56
CA GLN A 291 -12.76 -12.69 -6.74
C GLN A 291 -13.91 -11.92 -7.40
N SER A 292 -14.20 -10.69 -6.95
CA SER A 292 -15.25 -9.86 -7.56
C SER A 292 -14.73 -9.27 -8.87
N GLU A 293 -15.37 -9.61 -10.00
CA GLU A 293 -15.04 -9.08 -11.33
C GLU A 293 -15.39 -7.59 -11.43
N ASP A 294 -16.52 -7.18 -10.85
CA ASP A 294 -17.06 -5.81 -10.89
C ASP A 294 -16.58 -4.94 -9.71
N ARG A 295 -15.37 -5.20 -9.22
CA ARG A 295 -14.86 -4.59 -7.98
C ARG A 295 -14.89 -3.06 -8.01
N ASP A 296 -14.41 -2.47 -9.10
CA ASP A 296 -14.30 -1.01 -9.25
C ASP A 296 -15.69 -0.37 -9.35
N GLU A 297 -16.63 -1.04 -10.00
CA GLU A 297 -18.01 -0.59 -10.14
C GLU A 297 -18.76 -0.64 -8.80
N VAL A 298 -18.63 -1.76 -8.06
CA VAL A 298 -19.23 -1.92 -6.73
C VAL A 298 -18.72 -0.85 -5.77
N LEU A 299 -17.42 -0.59 -5.77
CA LEU A 299 -16.80 0.46 -4.95
C LEU A 299 -17.25 1.86 -5.35
N ALA A 300 -17.30 2.15 -6.64
CA ALA A 300 -17.80 3.43 -7.14
C ALA A 300 -19.27 3.64 -6.76
N GLY A 301 -20.10 2.60 -6.89
CA GLY A 301 -21.50 2.63 -6.45
C GLY A 301 -21.64 2.85 -4.94
N TYR A 302 -20.80 2.21 -4.14
CA TYR A 302 -20.80 2.39 -2.68
C TYR A 302 -20.35 3.81 -2.30
N ARG A 303 -19.30 4.35 -2.91
CA ARG A 303 -18.85 5.75 -2.71
C ARG A 303 -19.91 6.78 -3.12
N ARG A 304 -20.76 6.48 -4.12
CA ARG A 304 -21.89 7.31 -4.55
C ARG A 304 -23.15 7.11 -3.69
N GLN A 305 -23.04 6.41 -2.57
CA GLN A 305 -24.14 6.09 -1.65
C GLN A 305 -25.30 5.29 -2.29
N GLN A 306 -25.06 4.57 -3.40
CA GLN A 306 -26.05 3.72 -4.04
C GLN A 306 -26.27 2.40 -3.29
N LYS A 307 -25.38 2.07 -2.37
CA LYS A 307 -25.46 0.91 -1.48
C LYS A 307 -25.29 1.36 -0.04
N GLU A 308 -26.14 0.82 0.84
CA GLU A 308 -26.14 1.15 2.28
C GLU A 308 -25.15 0.24 3.04
N VAL A 309 -25.08 -1.03 2.65
CA VAL A 309 -24.26 -2.03 3.33
C VAL A 309 -23.33 -2.71 2.34
N LEU A 310 -22.04 -2.74 2.66
CA LEU A 310 -21.03 -3.47 1.91
C LEU A 310 -20.44 -4.57 2.77
N PHE A 311 -20.64 -5.84 2.38
CA PHE A 311 -19.99 -6.98 3.00
C PHE A 311 -18.68 -7.27 2.28
N ALA A 312 -17.55 -7.13 2.96
CA ALA A 312 -16.23 -7.26 2.36
C ALA A 312 -15.32 -8.22 3.11
N THR A 313 -14.40 -8.86 2.42
CA THR A 313 -13.27 -9.53 3.03
C THR A 313 -12.14 -8.53 3.30
N THR A 314 -11.00 -8.98 3.84
CA THR A 314 -9.80 -8.14 4.09
C THR A 314 -9.28 -7.39 2.87
N VAL A 315 -9.86 -7.62 1.70
CA VAL A 315 -9.53 -6.89 0.45
C VAL A 315 -9.71 -5.38 0.57
N LEU A 316 -10.57 -4.92 1.48
CA LEU A 316 -10.86 -3.50 1.75
C LEU A 316 -10.29 -2.98 3.08
N GLU A 317 -9.45 -3.74 3.76
CA GLU A 317 -8.87 -3.30 5.04
C GLU A 317 -8.01 -2.04 4.92
N ARG A 318 -7.49 -1.75 3.71
CA ARG A 318 -6.60 -0.61 3.42
C ARG A 318 -6.99 0.07 2.11
N GLY A 319 -6.63 1.35 1.99
CA GLY A 319 -6.71 2.10 0.74
C GLY A 319 -8.11 2.55 0.34
N ILE A 320 -9.06 2.58 1.26
CA ILE A 320 -10.38 3.14 1.01
C ILE A 320 -10.72 4.16 2.09
N THR A 321 -10.89 5.39 1.66
CA THR A 321 -11.40 6.46 2.50
C THR A 321 -12.86 6.72 2.14
N ILE A 322 -13.77 6.34 3.02
CA ILE A 322 -15.20 6.63 2.89
C ILE A 322 -15.60 7.47 4.09
N PRO A 323 -16.00 8.72 3.88
CA PRO A 323 -16.40 9.60 4.98
C PRO A 323 -17.59 9.03 5.75
N ASP A 324 -17.56 9.12 7.08
CA ASP A 324 -18.65 8.76 8.02
C ASP A 324 -19.19 7.31 7.89
N VAL A 325 -18.40 6.38 7.32
CA VAL A 325 -18.77 4.97 7.25
C VAL A 325 -18.71 4.32 8.64
N GLN A 326 -19.72 3.52 8.94
CA GLN A 326 -19.76 2.73 10.16
C GLN A 326 -19.19 1.33 9.90
N VAL A 327 -18.30 0.85 10.76
CA VAL A 327 -17.57 -0.41 10.53
C VAL A 327 -18.01 -1.48 11.55
N ALA A 328 -18.22 -2.69 11.05
CA ALA A 328 -18.38 -3.89 11.88
C ALA A 328 -17.46 -4.99 11.37
N VAL A 329 -16.86 -5.76 12.27
CA VAL A 329 -16.07 -6.95 11.95
C VAL A 329 -16.74 -8.16 12.57
N LEU A 330 -17.16 -9.11 11.74
CA LEU A 330 -17.73 -10.37 12.18
C LEU A 330 -16.64 -11.45 12.26
N HIS A 331 -16.68 -12.24 13.33
CA HIS A 331 -15.67 -13.28 13.58
C HIS A 331 -14.24 -12.73 13.57
N GLY A 332 -14.03 -11.64 14.34
CA GLY A 332 -12.71 -11.00 14.47
C GLY A 332 -11.62 -11.92 15.04
N GLU A 333 -11.99 -13.04 15.65
CA GLU A 333 -11.10 -14.12 16.11
C GLU A 333 -10.54 -14.99 14.98
N HIS A 334 -11.08 -14.89 13.77
CA HIS A 334 -10.62 -15.70 12.64
C HIS A 334 -9.19 -15.33 12.24
N PRO A 335 -8.31 -16.32 11.94
CA PRO A 335 -6.88 -16.07 11.62
C PRO A 335 -6.61 -15.11 10.46
N VAL A 336 -7.58 -14.88 9.59
CA VAL A 336 -7.46 -13.90 8.50
C VAL A 336 -7.36 -12.47 9.00
N PHE A 337 -7.87 -12.19 10.21
CA PHE A 337 -7.81 -10.88 10.85
C PHE A 337 -6.63 -10.82 11.81
N THR A 338 -5.57 -10.15 11.40
CA THR A 338 -4.44 -9.84 12.28
C THR A 338 -4.73 -8.59 13.09
N ALA A 339 -4.00 -8.38 14.20
CA ALA A 339 -4.11 -7.14 14.97
C ALA A 339 -3.86 -5.90 14.09
N ALA A 340 -2.87 -5.96 13.19
CA ALA A 340 -2.57 -4.90 12.23
C ALA A 340 -3.75 -4.64 11.28
N SER A 341 -4.38 -5.69 10.74
CA SER A 341 -5.59 -5.58 9.91
C SER A 341 -6.72 -4.89 10.65
N LEU A 342 -7.00 -5.30 11.89
CA LEU A 342 -8.09 -4.74 12.69
C LEU A 342 -7.86 -3.25 13.00
N ILE A 343 -6.63 -2.85 13.34
CA ILE A 343 -6.27 -1.44 13.58
C ILE A 343 -6.49 -0.58 12.33
N GLN A 344 -6.35 -1.16 11.15
CA GLN A 344 -6.50 -0.41 9.88
C GLN A 344 -7.93 -0.37 9.34
N MET A 345 -8.79 -1.30 9.78
CA MET A 345 -10.21 -1.32 9.43
C MET A 345 -11.03 -0.28 10.23
N ILE A 346 -10.47 0.26 11.30
CA ILE A 346 -11.11 1.16 12.26
C ILE A 346 -10.50 2.57 12.13
#